data_e555054b7abfebc8466f678ff2f992a6
#
_entry.id   e555054b7abfebc8466f678ff2f992a6
#
_cell.length_a   1.000
_cell.length_b   1.000
_cell.length_c   1.000
_cell.angle_alpha   90.00
_cell.angle_beta   90.00
_cell.angle_gamma   90.00
#
_symmetry.space_group_name_H-M   'P 1'
#
loop_
_entity.id
_entity.type
_entity.pdbx_description
1 polymer ?
#
loop_
_entity_poly.entity_id
_entity_poly.type
_entity_poly.pdbx_seq_one_letter_code
_entity_poly.pdbx_strand_id
1 'polypeptide(L)'
;MHYLRTLTYLWSLLTLLLMVAITTICSCVSTPQRSGQLKEQDEYDVAAYIWPSCHNDPMGRDTLWSEGTGEWEIIKKGNPRFEGHYQPKVPLWGYEMDDDTQVMEKWIDVATAHGINTFIFDWYWFNGQPFLESTVNNGFLKAKNNKKMKFYLMWANHNVAHNYWNVHRYKDNNSRLWTGVVDWANFKIIVERVIRQYFHKPNYYKIDNCPVFSIFGFHELLESFGNADGVKKAMDYFRSEVKKAGFPDLHLQLIGDGSPTDKFIELVVKAEVNSVTKYNWGWPYEEDYLAWGTKAMQRRDQWTAKLDSLGVPFFPNASIGWDDTPRLPNKTAKEVVHYNDSPESFAAFLQKTKEYVDQRPDRPKLITINSWNEWVEGSYLLPDMKHGYGYLNAVKRVMNGEYDYKP
;
A
#
# COMPACT_ATOMS: atom_id res chain seq x y z
N MET A 1 29.61 2.70 88.65
CA MET A 1 29.49 3.70 87.57
C MET A 1 29.60 3.12 86.14
N HIS A 2 29.99 1.91 85.90
CA HIS A 2 30.09 1.32 84.54
C HIS A 2 28.78 0.79 84.03
N TYR A 3 27.83 0.38 84.85
CA TYR A 3 26.55 -0.22 84.39
C TYR A 3 25.54 0.80 83.88
N LEU A 4 25.58 2.04 84.26
CA LEU A 4 24.66 3.09 83.79
C LEU A 4 25.06 3.68 82.42
N ARG A 5 26.33 3.59 82.07
CA ARG A 5 26.80 4.06 80.73
C ARG A 5 26.48 3.08 79.60
N THR A 6 26.42 1.79 79.86
CA THR A 6 26.06 0.76 78.86
C THR A 6 24.58 0.74 78.55
N LEU A 7 23.70 1.07 79.47
CA LEU A 7 22.25 1.16 79.22
C LEU A 7 21.86 2.37 78.35
N THR A 8 22.55 3.50 78.56
CA THR A 8 22.29 4.70 77.72
C THR A 8 22.75 4.52 76.29
N TYR A 9 23.81 3.77 76.02
CA TYR A 9 24.24 3.45 74.65
C TYR A 9 23.32 2.44 73.94
N LEU A 10 22.76 1.48 74.69
CA LEU A 10 21.78 0.54 74.12
C LEU A 10 20.44 1.21 73.75
N TRP A 11 19.99 2.17 74.58
CA TRP A 11 18.76 2.93 74.24
C TRP A 11 18.96 3.88 73.08
N SER A 12 20.12 4.52 72.92
CA SER A 12 20.40 5.38 71.79
C SER A 12 20.57 4.59 70.46
N LEU A 13 21.11 3.35 70.51
CA LEU A 13 21.18 2.45 69.33
C LEU A 13 19.81 1.90 68.96
N LEU A 14 18.94 1.56 69.90
CA LEU A 14 17.58 1.10 69.66
C LEU A 14 16.70 2.22 69.05
N THR A 15 16.83 3.46 69.49
CA THR A 15 16.10 4.60 68.97
C THR A 15 16.60 4.97 67.56
N LEU A 16 17.90 4.84 67.25
CA LEU A 16 18.44 5.06 65.88
C LEU A 16 18.02 3.96 64.96
N LEU A 17 17.95 2.70 65.36
CA LEU A 17 17.43 1.60 64.54
C LEU A 17 15.93 1.69 64.30
N LEU A 18 15.13 2.18 65.27
CA LEU A 18 13.71 2.42 65.09
C LEU A 18 13.45 3.59 64.12
N MET A 19 14.25 4.67 64.16
CA MET A 19 14.11 5.78 63.22
C MET A 19 14.52 5.37 61.79
N VAL A 20 15.53 4.54 61.59
CA VAL A 20 15.92 4.02 60.29
C VAL A 20 14.86 3.04 59.74
N ALA A 21 14.23 2.22 60.62
CA ALA A 21 13.14 1.33 60.22
C ALA A 21 11.87 2.09 59.83
N ILE A 22 11.54 3.21 60.47
CA ILE A 22 10.37 4.04 60.16
C ILE A 22 10.61 4.84 58.84
N THR A 23 11.83 5.28 58.56
CA THR A 23 12.14 5.94 57.28
C THR A 23 12.17 4.96 56.11
N THR A 24 12.46 3.69 56.31
CA THR A 24 12.45 2.67 55.26
C THR A 24 11.04 2.14 55.00
N ILE A 25 10.10 2.22 55.94
CA ILE A 25 8.69 1.80 55.76
C ILE A 25 7.84 2.93 55.14
N CYS A 26 8.23 4.21 55.30
CA CYS A 26 7.52 5.33 54.62
C CYS A 26 7.91 5.53 53.16
N SER A 27 8.91 4.81 52.65
CA SER A 27 9.32 4.92 51.21
C SER A 27 8.71 3.86 50.31
N CYS A 28 7.80 3.02 50.78
CA CYS A 28 7.16 1.97 49.99
C CYS A 28 5.64 2.08 49.89
N VAL A 29 5.06 3.26 50.12
CA VAL A 29 3.73 3.60 49.62
C VAL A 29 3.93 4.54 48.42
N SER A 30 4.57 4.01 47.37
CA SER A 30 4.34 4.51 46.03
C SER A 30 2.89 4.17 45.70
N THR A 31 2.01 5.16 45.77
CA THR A 31 0.81 5.19 44.90
C THR A 31 1.27 4.67 43.54
N PRO A 32 0.55 3.76 42.91
CA PRO A 32 0.78 3.51 41.50
C PRO A 32 0.50 4.84 40.81
N GLN A 33 1.54 5.65 40.57
CA GLN A 33 1.52 6.50 39.42
C GLN A 33 1.21 5.51 38.29
N ARG A 34 -0.05 5.49 37.86
CA ARG A 34 -0.34 5.20 36.46
C ARG A 34 0.63 6.10 35.69
N SER A 35 1.82 5.59 35.39
CA SER A 35 2.48 5.95 34.19
C SER A 35 1.42 5.64 33.14
N GLY A 36 0.72 6.67 32.73
CA GLY A 36 0.10 6.65 31.43
C GLY A 36 1.29 6.34 30.51
N GLN A 37 1.51 5.07 30.19
CA GLN A 37 1.94 4.74 28.87
C GLN A 37 0.92 5.50 28.02
N LEU A 38 1.37 6.62 27.47
CA LEU A 38 0.79 7.15 26.25
C LEU A 38 0.61 5.88 25.46
N LYS A 39 -0.65 5.41 25.27
CA LYS A 39 -0.95 4.40 24.28
C LYS A 39 -0.21 4.93 23.08
N GLU A 40 0.78 4.16 22.61
CA GLU A 40 1.37 4.38 21.30
C GLU A 40 0.17 4.65 20.41
N GLN A 41 0.06 5.88 19.93
CA GLN A 41 -1.15 6.35 19.26
C GLN A 41 -1.28 5.39 18.11
N ASP A 42 -2.36 4.61 18.08
CA ASP A 42 -2.62 3.55 17.10
C ASP A 42 -2.39 4.12 15.69
N GLU A 43 -1.15 4.07 15.24
CA GLU A 43 -0.71 4.73 14.02
C GLU A 43 -1.24 3.94 12.82
N TYR A 44 -1.96 4.62 11.94
CA TYR A 44 -2.39 4.02 10.69
C TYR A 44 -1.22 3.91 9.73
N ASP A 45 -1.13 2.77 9.06
CA ASP A 45 -0.36 2.63 7.84
C ASP A 45 -1.25 3.00 6.66
N VAL A 46 -1.06 4.20 6.12
CA VAL A 46 -1.76 4.69 4.93
C VAL A 46 -0.82 4.49 3.76
N ALA A 47 -1.13 3.51 2.92
CA ALA A 47 -0.27 3.03 1.87
C ALA A 47 -0.83 3.36 0.48
N ALA A 48 -0.13 4.16 -0.32
CA ALA A 48 -0.54 4.52 -1.67
C ALA A 48 0.23 3.69 -2.72
N TYR A 49 -0.49 3.14 -3.70
CA TYR A 49 0.12 2.47 -4.84
C TYR A 49 0.87 3.45 -5.73
N ILE A 50 2.06 3.07 -6.15
CA ILE A 50 2.89 3.79 -7.12
C ILE A 50 2.87 3.02 -8.43
N TRP A 51 2.29 3.61 -9.47
CA TRP A 51 2.41 3.17 -10.84
C TRP A 51 3.71 3.75 -11.43
N PRO A 52 4.76 2.93 -11.66
CA PRO A 52 6.10 3.44 -11.95
C PRO A 52 6.36 3.66 -13.45
N SER A 53 5.42 4.22 -14.18
CA SER A 53 5.45 4.25 -15.65
C SER A 53 6.00 5.54 -16.26
N CYS A 54 6.30 6.56 -15.46
CA CYS A 54 6.57 7.91 -15.98
C CYS A 54 8.07 8.21 -16.04
N HIS A 55 8.86 7.33 -16.68
CA HIS A 55 10.29 7.53 -16.92
C HIS A 55 10.76 6.82 -18.20
N ASN A 56 12.02 7.01 -18.56
CA ASN A 56 12.62 6.40 -19.74
C ASN A 56 13.10 4.97 -19.44
N ASP A 57 12.18 4.02 -19.30
CA ASP A 57 12.53 2.61 -19.21
C ASP A 57 12.92 2.07 -20.60
N PRO A 58 14.08 1.39 -20.78
CA PRO A 58 14.52 0.90 -22.08
C PRO A 58 13.54 -0.07 -22.74
N MET A 59 12.97 -1.02 -21.99
CA MET A 59 12.01 -1.98 -22.53
C MET A 59 10.68 -1.30 -22.85
N GLY A 60 10.25 -0.34 -22.01
CA GLY A 60 9.08 0.51 -22.25
C GLY A 60 9.24 1.38 -23.49
N ARG A 61 10.39 2.06 -23.63
CA ARG A 61 10.69 2.90 -24.81
C ARG A 61 10.70 2.09 -26.10
N ASP A 62 11.33 0.94 -26.11
CA ASP A 62 11.47 0.15 -27.34
C ASP A 62 10.14 -0.48 -27.77
N THR A 63 9.23 -0.76 -26.84
CA THR A 63 7.97 -1.44 -27.13
C THR A 63 6.73 -0.57 -26.96
N LEU A 64 6.61 0.25 -25.93
CA LEU A 64 5.38 0.96 -25.58
C LEU A 64 5.46 2.46 -25.86
N TRP A 65 6.43 3.17 -25.27
CA TRP A 65 6.47 4.63 -25.15
C TRP A 65 7.73 5.19 -25.80
N SER A 66 7.72 5.37 -27.11
CA SER A 66 8.91 5.70 -27.92
C SER A 66 9.47 7.11 -27.70
N GLU A 67 8.71 8.01 -27.09
CA GLU A 67 9.15 9.38 -26.79
C GLU A 67 10.13 9.43 -25.59
N GLY A 68 10.32 8.32 -24.84
CA GLY A 68 11.23 8.24 -23.71
C GLY A 68 10.73 8.97 -22.46
N THR A 69 9.42 9.23 -22.38
CA THR A 69 8.76 9.88 -21.23
C THR A 69 7.82 8.93 -20.49
N GLY A 70 7.90 7.62 -20.81
CA GLY A 70 6.98 6.65 -20.26
C GLY A 70 5.52 6.98 -20.64
N GLU A 71 4.61 6.65 -19.76
CA GLU A 71 3.18 6.80 -20.02
C GLU A 71 2.70 8.25 -20.12
N TRP A 72 3.52 9.24 -19.78
CA TRP A 72 3.21 10.64 -20.12
C TRP A 72 2.89 10.83 -21.59
N GLU A 73 3.47 9.97 -22.46
CA GLU A 73 3.14 9.96 -23.90
C GLU A 73 1.65 9.73 -24.17
N ILE A 74 0.99 8.91 -23.36
CA ILE A 74 -0.44 8.59 -23.50
C ILE A 74 -1.31 9.61 -22.78
N ILE A 75 -0.95 9.98 -21.56
CA ILE A 75 -1.69 10.89 -20.70
C ILE A 75 -1.86 12.25 -21.38
N LYS A 76 -0.79 12.78 -21.99
CA LYS A 76 -0.84 14.06 -22.74
C LYS A 76 -1.77 14.03 -23.96
N LYS A 77 -2.07 12.86 -24.52
CA LYS A 77 -2.97 12.65 -25.66
C LYS A 77 -4.44 12.50 -25.25
N GLY A 78 -4.72 12.47 -23.95
CA GLY A 78 -6.08 12.48 -23.44
C GLY A 78 -6.86 13.69 -23.99
N ASN A 79 -8.14 13.49 -24.31
CA ASN A 79 -9.00 14.58 -24.77
C ASN A 79 -10.42 14.43 -24.21
N PRO A 80 -11.16 15.55 -24.03
CA PRO A 80 -12.53 15.52 -23.57
C PRO A 80 -13.43 14.70 -24.50
N ARG A 81 -14.31 13.87 -23.93
CA ARG A 81 -15.25 13.02 -24.64
C ARG A 81 -16.69 13.50 -24.55
N PHE A 82 -16.97 14.34 -23.57
CA PHE A 82 -18.27 14.94 -23.32
C PHE A 82 -18.09 16.29 -22.60
N GLU A 83 -19.14 17.08 -22.50
CA GLU A 83 -19.10 18.37 -21.81
C GLU A 83 -18.75 18.20 -20.33
N GLY A 84 -17.76 18.96 -19.86
CA GLY A 84 -17.25 18.89 -18.48
C GLY A 84 -16.26 17.76 -18.20
N HIS A 85 -15.95 16.91 -19.17
CA HIS A 85 -14.92 15.87 -19.01
C HIS A 85 -13.52 16.48 -18.89
N TYR A 86 -12.86 16.20 -17.78
CA TYR A 86 -11.51 16.71 -17.50
C TYR A 86 -10.45 15.81 -18.12
N GLN A 87 -10.06 16.15 -19.32
CA GLN A 87 -8.93 15.55 -20.04
C GLN A 87 -8.28 16.61 -20.93
N PRO A 88 -6.95 16.53 -21.19
CA PRO A 88 -5.99 15.65 -20.54
C PRO A 88 -5.83 15.98 -19.05
N LYS A 89 -5.43 15.01 -18.25
CA LYS A 89 -5.03 15.26 -16.87
C LYS A 89 -3.70 16.02 -16.86
N VAL A 90 -3.65 17.16 -16.17
CA VAL A 90 -2.47 18.02 -16.15
C VAL A 90 -1.93 18.12 -14.71
N PRO A 91 -0.74 17.54 -14.45
CA PRO A 91 -0.12 17.66 -13.14
C PRO A 91 0.21 19.12 -12.78
N LEU A 92 -0.06 19.52 -11.54
CA LEU A 92 0.26 20.87 -11.05
C LEU A 92 1.77 21.15 -11.09
N TRP A 93 2.59 20.12 -10.93
CA TRP A 93 4.05 20.21 -10.94
C TRP A 93 4.68 19.93 -12.31
N GLY A 94 3.85 19.76 -13.34
CA GLY A 94 4.27 19.34 -14.66
C GLY A 94 4.49 17.82 -14.76
N TYR A 95 4.89 17.39 -15.93
CA TYR A 95 5.09 15.98 -16.27
C TYR A 95 6.49 15.50 -15.82
N GLU A 96 6.64 15.30 -14.52
CA GLU A 96 7.90 14.92 -13.91
C GLU A 96 8.22 13.43 -14.09
N MET A 97 9.51 13.09 -14.15
CA MET A 97 9.94 11.69 -14.22
C MET A 97 10.00 11.07 -12.83
N ASP A 98 9.37 9.92 -12.66
CA ASP A 98 9.21 9.26 -11.36
C ASP A 98 10.47 8.51 -10.88
N ASP A 99 11.48 8.38 -11.74
CA ASP A 99 12.80 7.87 -11.37
C ASP A 99 13.81 8.97 -11.01
N ASP A 100 13.39 10.23 -11.04
CA ASP A 100 14.20 11.35 -10.56
C ASP A 100 14.17 11.42 -9.02
N THR A 101 15.37 11.47 -8.44
CA THR A 101 15.55 11.51 -6.98
C THR A 101 14.92 12.76 -6.34
N GLN A 102 14.98 13.93 -6.99
CA GLN A 102 14.41 15.17 -6.45
C GLN A 102 12.88 15.17 -6.53
N VAL A 103 12.33 14.59 -7.58
CA VAL A 103 10.90 14.37 -7.71
C VAL A 103 10.41 13.45 -6.58
N MET A 104 11.13 12.36 -6.34
CA MET A 104 10.76 11.43 -5.27
C MET A 104 10.93 12.05 -3.87
N GLU A 105 11.96 12.86 -3.64
CA GLU A 105 12.12 13.61 -2.40
C GLU A 105 10.90 14.50 -2.12
N LYS A 106 10.41 15.22 -3.14
CA LYS A 106 9.19 16.02 -3.06
C LYS A 106 7.96 15.17 -2.79
N TRP A 107 7.80 14.05 -3.48
CA TRP A 107 6.68 13.13 -3.27
C TRP A 107 6.62 12.63 -1.82
N ILE A 108 7.76 12.21 -1.28
CA ILE A 108 7.86 11.74 0.11
C ILE A 108 7.46 12.84 1.10
N ASP A 109 8.00 14.06 0.93
CA ASP A 109 7.70 15.16 1.86
C ASP A 109 6.22 15.56 1.80
N VAL A 110 5.63 15.57 0.61
CA VAL A 110 4.21 15.91 0.46
C VAL A 110 3.32 14.77 0.98
N ALA A 111 3.62 13.52 0.67
CA ALA A 111 2.87 12.37 1.17
C ALA A 111 2.84 12.33 2.70
N THR A 112 4.02 12.45 3.33
CA THR A 112 4.12 12.44 4.80
C THR A 112 3.43 13.63 5.46
N ALA A 113 3.46 14.82 4.84
CA ALA A 113 2.74 16.00 5.32
C ALA A 113 1.20 15.86 5.27
N HIS A 114 0.71 14.86 4.52
CA HIS A 114 -0.71 14.59 4.34
C HIS A 114 -1.18 13.26 4.96
N GLY A 115 -0.34 12.61 5.78
CA GLY A 115 -0.73 11.41 6.51
C GLY A 115 -0.54 10.10 5.75
N ILE A 116 0.16 10.12 4.61
CA ILE A 116 0.56 8.91 3.86
C ILE A 116 1.98 8.56 4.29
N ASN A 117 2.19 7.35 4.79
CA ASN A 117 3.47 6.94 5.37
C ASN A 117 4.06 5.68 4.74
N THR A 118 3.40 5.12 3.72
CA THR A 118 3.84 3.91 3.02
C THR A 118 3.59 4.04 1.52
N PHE A 119 4.56 3.65 0.70
CA PHE A 119 4.37 3.48 -0.74
C PHE A 119 4.36 2.00 -1.10
N ILE A 120 3.45 1.60 -1.99
CA ILE A 120 3.37 0.26 -2.56
C ILE A 120 3.80 0.38 -4.01
N PHE A 121 4.98 -0.12 -4.34
CA PHE A 121 5.45 -0.05 -5.72
C PHE A 121 4.89 -1.23 -6.51
N ASP A 122 4.21 -0.93 -7.63
CA ASP A 122 3.91 -1.92 -8.64
C ASP A 122 5.21 -2.39 -9.24
N TRP A 123 5.54 -3.66 -9.05
CA TRP A 123 6.80 -4.25 -9.46
C TRP A 123 6.56 -5.33 -10.50
N TYR A 124 7.26 -5.26 -11.62
CA TYR A 124 7.03 -6.09 -12.79
C TYR A 124 8.22 -6.97 -13.11
N TRP A 125 7.92 -8.14 -13.67
CA TRP A 125 8.89 -9.07 -14.19
C TRP A 125 8.39 -9.64 -15.51
N PHE A 126 9.02 -9.27 -16.62
CA PHE A 126 8.69 -9.75 -17.95
C PHE A 126 9.94 -10.19 -18.70
N ASN A 127 9.82 -11.22 -19.55
CA ASN A 127 10.92 -11.71 -20.40
C ASN A 127 12.23 -12.00 -19.63
N GLY A 128 12.14 -12.48 -18.39
CA GLY A 128 13.29 -12.84 -17.58
C GLY A 128 14.02 -11.67 -16.91
N GLN A 129 13.44 -10.48 -16.89
CA GLN A 129 14.03 -9.28 -16.30
C GLN A 129 12.98 -8.36 -15.64
N PRO A 130 13.41 -7.48 -14.70
CA PRO A 130 12.53 -6.48 -14.13
C PRO A 130 12.14 -5.43 -15.19
N PHE A 131 10.95 -4.87 -15.04
CA PHE A 131 10.43 -3.79 -15.86
C PHE A 131 9.97 -2.64 -14.96
N LEU A 132 10.21 -1.39 -15.35
CA LEU A 132 9.88 -0.16 -14.61
C LEU A 132 10.49 -0.06 -13.20
N GLU A 133 11.55 -0.78 -12.93
CA GLU A 133 12.15 -0.86 -11.59
C GLU A 133 12.95 0.41 -11.22
N SER A 134 13.19 1.32 -12.19
CA SER A 134 13.97 2.54 -11.98
C SER A 134 13.34 3.49 -10.97
N THR A 135 12.02 3.58 -10.93
CA THR A 135 11.28 4.41 -9.95
C THR A 135 11.64 4.05 -8.51
N VAL A 136 11.65 2.76 -8.16
CA VAL A 136 12.06 2.35 -6.81
C VAL A 136 13.56 2.44 -6.62
N ASN A 137 14.38 2.02 -7.59
CA ASN A 137 15.83 1.91 -7.43
C ASN A 137 16.57 3.23 -7.55
N ASN A 138 16.18 4.08 -8.48
CA ASN A 138 16.85 5.35 -8.77
C ASN A 138 16.11 6.54 -8.13
N GLY A 139 14.79 6.57 -8.18
CA GLY A 139 13.99 7.60 -7.53
C GLY A 139 13.98 7.40 -6.01
N PHE A 140 13.25 6.39 -5.54
CA PHE A 140 12.91 6.24 -4.11
C PHE A 140 14.11 5.87 -3.23
N LEU A 141 14.85 4.83 -3.56
CA LEU A 141 15.93 4.33 -2.69
C LEU A 141 17.13 5.29 -2.62
N LYS A 142 17.28 6.21 -3.58
CA LYS A 142 18.32 7.25 -3.58
C LYS A 142 17.85 8.57 -2.99
N ALA A 143 16.56 8.77 -2.77
CA ALA A 143 16.01 9.98 -2.13
C ALA A 143 16.58 10.15 -0.72
N LYS A 144 17.05 11.36 -0.38
CA LYS A 144 17.70 11.66 0.91
C LYS A 144 16.75 11.49 2.10
N ASN A 145 15.46 11.70 1.86
CA ASN A 145 14.40 11.62 2.86
C ASN A 145 13.63 10.28 2.85
N ASN A 146 14.10 9.26 2.11
CA ASN A 146 13.40 7.99 1.96
C ASN A 146 13.09 7.28 3.28
N LYS A 147 13.88 7.52 4.32
CA LYS A 147 13.66 6.95 5.66
C LYS A 147 12.38 7.44 6.35
N LYS A 148 11.78 8.54 5.85
CA LYS A 148 10.48 9.05 6.34
C LYS A 148 9.31 8.21 5.83
N MET A 149 9.51 7.39 4.80
CA MET A 149 8.49 6.65 4.08
C MET A 149 8.78 5.16 4.13
N LYS A 150 7.84 4.36 4.60
CA LYS A 150 7.88 2.90 4.46
C LYS A 150 7.57 2.52 3.01
N PHE A 151 7.98 1.33 2.59
CA PHE A 151 7.60 0.82 1.28
C PHE A 151 7.56 -0.70 1.23
N TYR A 152 6.76 -1.23 0.33
CA TYR A 152 6.81 -2.63 -0.07
C TYR A 152 6.47 -2.79 -1.54
N LEU A 153 6.69 -4.00 -2.05
CA LEU A 153 6.45 -4.33 -3.45
C LEU A 153 5.14 -5.08 -3.61
N MET A 154 4.40 -4.75 -4.64
CA MET A 154 3.35 -5.57 -5.21
C MET A 154 3.82 -6.12 -6.56
N TRP A 155 4.04 -7.43 -6.64
CA TRP A 155 4.33 -8.05 -7.92
C TRP A 155 3.08 -8.04 -8.79
N ALA A 156 3.08 -7.13 -9.77
CA ALA A 156 2.01 -6.94 -10.73
C ALA A 156 2.18 -7.93 -11.89
N ASN A 157 1.98 -9.22 -11.59
CA ASN A 157 2.19 -10.36 -12.47
C ASN A 157 1.01 -10.61 -13.41
N HIS A 158 0.44 -9.57 -14.00
CA HIS A 158 -0.62 -9.72 -14.98
C HIS A 158 -0.08 -9.76 -16.42
N ASN A 159 -0.89 -10.28 -17.34
CA ASN A 159 -0.59 -10.26 -18.75
C ASN A 159 -0.78 -8.84 -19.32
N VAL A 160 0.02 -8.47 -20.30
CA VAL A 160 -0.02 -7.18 -20.97
C VAL A 160 -0.41 -7.37 -22.43
N ALA A 161 -1.45 -6.66 -22.86
CA ALA A 161 -1.84 -6.58 -24.25
C ALA A 161 -1.23 -5.33 -24.92
N HIS A 162 -0.89 -5.42 -26.18
CA HIS A 162 -0.27 -4.32 -26.94
C HIS A 162 -1.09 -3.04 -26.87
N ASN A 163 -2.36 -3.10 -27.19
CA ASN A 163 -3.22 -1.92 -27.29
C ASN A 163 -3.70 -1.38 -25.95
N TYR A 164 -3.65 -2.16 -24.87
CA TYR A 164 -4.10 -1.68 -23.58
C TYR A 164 -3.14 -0.63 -22.99
N TRP A 165 -1.82 -0.85 -23.14
CA TRP A 165 -0.83 0.11 -22.61
C TRP A 165 -0.42 1.18 -23.62
N ASN A 166 -0.60 0.96 -24.93
CA ASN A 166 -0.46 2.03 -25.93
C ASN A 166 -1.35 1.80 -27.16
N VAL A 167 -2.60 2.20 -27.06
CA VAL A 167 -3.56 2.15 -28.15
C VAL A 167 -3.16 3.03 -29.33
N HIS A 168 -2.45 4.13 -29.11
CA HIS A 168 -2.02 5.03 -30.18
C HIS A 168 -0.99 4.37 -31.10
N ARG A 169 -0.12 3.52 -30.55
CA ARG A 169 0.88 2.75 -31.30
C ARG A 169 0.29 1.48 -31.93
N TYR A 170 -0.54 0.76 -31.17
CA TYR A 170 -0.98 -0.58 -31.53
C TYR A 170 -2.44 -0.68 -32.00
N LYS A 171 -3.21 0.39 -31.87
CA LYS A 171 -4.62 0.46 -32.32
C LYS A 171 -5.44 -0.74 -31.84
N ASP A 172 -5.94 -1.55 -32.79
CA ASP A 172 -6.81 -2.70 -32.49
C ASP A 172 -6.03 -4.00 -32.19
N ASN A 173 -4.70 -3.95 -32.08
CA ASN A 173 -3.90 -5.13 -31.76
C ASN A 173 -4.02 -5.46 -30.25
N ASN A 174 -4.96 -6.33 -29.90
CA ASN A 174 -5.18 -6.81 -28.54
C ASN A 174 -4.39 -8.08 -28.20
N SER A 175 -3.45 -8.51 -29.05
CA SER A 175 -2.63 -9.68 -28.76
C SER A 175 -1.72 -9.42 -27.53
N ARG A 176 -1.37 -10.51 -26.85
CA ARG A 176 -0.48 -10.45 -25.70
C ARG A 176 0.91 -9.96 -26.09
N LEU A 177 1.38 -8.90 -25.45
CA LEU A 177 2.74 -8.38 -25.58
C LEU A 177 3.68 -9.14 -24.64
N TRP A 178 3.32 -9.17 -23.36
CA TRP A 178 4.07 -9.87 -22.31
C TRP A 178 3.15 -10.71 -21.43
N THR A 179 3.71 -11.74 -20.84
CA THR A 179 3.01 -12.60 -19.86
C THR A 179 3.54 -12.36 -18.45
N GLY A 180 2.62 -12.31 -17.48
CA GLY A 180 2.94 -12.32 -16.06
C GLY A 180 3.21 -13.73 -15.51
N VAL A 181 2.99 -14.76 -16.33
CA VAL A 181 3.28 -16.17 -16.00
C VAL A 181 4.79 -16.40 -16.01
N VAL A 182 5.31 -17.03 -14.97
CA VAL A 182 6.73 -17.33 -14.83
C VAL A 182 6.97 -18.84 -14.61
N ASP A 183 8.10 -19.32 -15.06
CA ASP A 183 8.59 -20.65 -14.71
C ASP A 183 9.34 -20.65 -13.37
N TRP A 184 9.69 -21.84 -12.89
CA TRP A 184 10.44 -22.01 -11.65
C TRP A 184 11.82 -21.34 -11.66
N ALA A 185 12.50 -21.24 -12.78
CA ALA A 185 13.81 -20.62 -12.88
C ALA A 185 13.68 -19.11 -12.66
N ASN A 186 12.76 -18.47 -13.36
CA ASN A 186 12.44 -17.06 -13.17
C ASN A 186 11.93 -16.75 -11.77
N PHE A 187 11.04 -17.59 -11.22
CA PHE A 187 10.53 -17.40 -9.86
C PHE A 187 11.65 -17.37 -8.81
N LYS A 188 12.63 -18.29 -8.92
CA LYS A 188 13.79 -18.28 -8.02
C LYS A 188 14.62 -17.02 -8.13
N ILE A 189 14.81 -16.50 -9.34
CA ILE A 189 15.51 -15.23 -9.57
C ILE A 189 14.74 -14.07 -8.94
N ILE A 190 13.41 -14.03 -9.09
CA ILE A 190 12.53 -13.04 -8.45
C ILE A 190 12.71 -13.08 -6.93
N VAL A 191 12.59 -14.25 -6.31
CA VAL A 191 12.74 -14.43 -4.87
C VAL A 191 14.10 -13.95 -4.36
N GLU A 192 15.19 -14.40 -5.00
CA GLU A 192 16.54 -13.93 -4.65
C GLU A 192 16.67 -12.41 -4.78
N ARG A 193 16.14 -11.84 -5.89
CA ARG A 193 16.23 -10.40 -6.16
C ARG A 193 15.51 -9.59 -5.11
N VAL A 194 14.26 -9.92 -4.78
CA VAL A 194 13.47 -9.11 -3.84
C VAL A 194 14.04 -9.18 -2.43
N ILE A 195 14.51 -10.33 -2.00
CA ILE A 195 15.17 -10.50 -0.69
C ILE A 195 16.44 -9.64 -0.64
N ARG A 196 17.34 -9.81 -1.60
CA ARG A 196 18.65 -9.15 -1.60
C ARG A 196 18.54 -7.64 -1.76
N GLN A 197 17.68 -7.15 -2.64
CA GLN A 197 17.64 -5.72 -2.98
C GLN A 197 16.75 -4.91 -2.03
N TYR A 198 15.65 -5.50 -1.51
CA TYR A 198 14.61 -4.72 -0.84
C TYR A 198 14.36 -5.12 0.61
N PHE A 199 14.19 -6.39 0.94
CA PHE A 199 13.72 -6.80 2.27
C PHE A 199 14.60 -6.33 3.43
N HIS A 200 15.91 -6.19 3.19
CA HIS A 200 16.87 -5.69 4.18
C HIS A 200 16.92 -4.16 4.30
N LYS A 201 16.17 -3.42 3.48
CA LYS A 201 16.12 -1.97 3.64
C LYS A 201 15.43 -1.63 4.97
N PRO A 202 15.96 -0.67 5.75
CA PRO A 202 15.44 -0.40 7.09
C PRO A 202 13.99 0.08 7.08
N ASN A 203 13.54 0.71 5.99
CA ASN A 203 12.18 1.20 5.78
C ASN A 203 11.31 0.27 4.93
N TYR A 204 11.78 -0.96 4.66
CA TYR A 204 10.89 -1.95 4.04
C TYR A 204 9.77 -2.32 5.00
N TYR A 205 8.53 -2.28 4.51
CA TYR A 205 7.35 -2.50 5.34
C TYR A 205 7.27 -3.95 5.83
N LYS A 206 7.02 -4.10 7.13
CA LYS A 206 6.94 -5.41 7.79
C LYS A 206 5.73 -5.45 8.72
N ILE A 207 5.08 -6.57 8.78
CA ILE A 207 4.08 -6.92 9.79
C ILE A 207 4.69 -8.05 10.64
N ASP A 208 4.71 -7.91 11.94
CA ASP A 208 5.34 -8.87 12.87
C ASP A 208 6.79 -9.23 12.51
N ASN A 209 7.57 -8.25 12.07
CA ASN A 209 8.93 -8.39 11.53
C ASN A 209 9.05 -9.23 10.24
N CYS A 210 7.94 -9.67 9.65
CA CYS A 210 7.91 -10.37 8.39
C CYS A 210 7.78 -9.36 7.23
N PRO A 211 8.69 -9.35 6.24
CA PRO A 211 8.56 -8.45 5.10
C PRO A 211 7.27 -8.74 4.33
N VAL A 212 6.53 -7.69 4.00
CA VAL A 212 5.30 -7.80 3.22
C VAL A 212 5.64 -7.89 1.74
N PHE A 213 5.14 -8.91 1.07
CA PHE A 213 5.21 -9.01 -0.38
C PHE A 213 3.82 -9.28 -0.93
N SER A 214 3.34 -8.38 -1.78
CA SER A 214 2.01 -8.47 -2.37
C SER A 214 2.08 -9.07 -3.77
N ILE A 215 1.06 -9.84 -4.18
CA ILE A 215 0.94 -10.43 -5.52
C ILE A 215 -0.44 -10.07 -6.09
N PHE A 216 -0.44 -9.52 -7.30
CA PHE A 216 -1.64 -9.03 -7.97
C PHE A 216 -2.43 -10.14 -8.68
N GLY A 217 -1.80 -10.86 -9.61
CA GLY A 217 -2.44 -11.80 -10.53
C GLY A 217 -2.52 -13.22 -9.97
N PHE A 218 -3.58 -13.56 -9.25
CA PHE A 218 -3.73 -14.91 -8.73
C PHE A 218 -3.98 -15.95 -9.83
N HIS A 219 -4.56 -15.56 -10.96
CA HIS A 219 -4.75 -16.41 -12.13
C HIS A 219 -3.41 -16.79 -12.77
N GLU A 220 -2.55 -15.79 -13.00
CA GLU A 220 -1.22 -15.98 -13.54
C GLU A 220 -0.31 -16.77 -12.58
N LEU A 221 -0.52 -16.57 -11.27
CA LEU A 221 0.19 -17.36 -10.25
C LEU A 221 -0.21 -18.84 -10.33
N LEU A 222 -1.51 -19.15 -10.46
CA LEU A 222 -1.99 -20.51 -10.66
C LEU A 222 -1.51 -21.10 -12.00
N GLU A 223 -1.48 -20.31 -13.08
CA GLU A 223 -0.95 -20.74 -14.38
C GLU A 223 0.54 -21.05 -14.31
N SER A 224 1.32 -20.22 -13.58
CA SER A 224 2.77 -20.41 -13.40
C SER A 224 3.12 -21.73 -12.71
N PHE A 225 2.30 -22.20 -11.77
CA PHE A 225 2.58 -23.38 -10.95
C PHE A 225 1.55 -24.52 -11.12
N GLY A 226 0.62 -24.36 -12.06
CA GLY A 226 -0.35 -25.36 -12.49
C GLY A 226 -1.63 -25.40 -11.65
N ASN A 227 -1.56 -25.24 -10.33
CA ASN A 227 -2.70 -25.27 -9.41
C ASN A 227 -2.31 -24.72 -8.03
N ALA A 228 -3.25 -24.71 -7.08
CA ALA A 228 -3.02 -24.19 -5.74
C ALA A 228 -1.94 -24.97 -4.96
N ASP A 229 -1.79 -26.29 -5.18
CA ASP A 229 -0.73 -27.08 -4.55
C ASP A 229 0.66 -26.73 -5.13
N GLY A 230 0.72 -26.43 -6.42
CA GLY A 230 1.94 -25.92 -7.05
C GLY A 230 2.31 -24.53 -6.52
N VAL A 231 1.33 -23.65 -6.34
CA VAL A 231 1.55 -22.34 -5.71
C VAL A 231 2.00 -22.50 -4.26
N LYS A 232 1.40 -23.42 -3.49
CA LYS A 232 1.88 -23.72 -2.13
C LYS A 232 3.37 -24.04 -2.13
N LYS A 233 3.83 -24.93 -3.00
CA LYS A 233 5.26 -25.28 -3.10
C LYS A 233 6.14 -24.08 -3.43
N ALA A 234 5.66 -23.17 -4.28
CA ALA A 234 6.37 -21.95 -4.63
C ALA A 234 6.46 -21.00 -3.41
N MET A 235 5.38 -20.82 -2.67
CA MET A 235 5.38 -19.98 -1.48
C MET A 235 6.17 -20.60 -0.33
N ASP A 236 6.14 -21.92 -0.15
CA ASP A 236 6.99 -22.62 0.83
C ASP A 236 8.49 -22.40 0.51
N TYR A 237 8.87 -22.45 -0.76
CA TYR A 237 10.23 -22.11 -1.20
C TYR A 237 10.55 -20.65 -0.85
N PHE A 238 9.67 -19.71 -1.18
CA PHE A 238 9.89 -18.27 -0.89
C PHE A 238 10.06 -18.04 0.62
N ARG A 239 9.19 -18.59 1.46
CA ARG A 239 9.30 -18.50 2.92
C ARG A 239 10.62 -19.09 3.42
N SER A 240 11.05 -20.23 2.87
CA SER A 240 12.33 -20.85 3.22
C SER A 240 13.51 -19.90 2.94
N GLU A 241 13.54 -19.26 1.77
CA GLU A 241 14.61 -18.31 1.42
C GLU A 241 14.57 -17.03 2.29
N VAL A 242 13.38 -16.53 2.63
CA VAL A 242 13.19 -15.41 3.54
C VAL A 242 13.71 -15.74 4.95
N LYS A 243 13.41 -16.95 5.45
CA LYS A 243 13.94 -17.44 6.74
C LYS A 243 15.47 -17.58 6.72
N LYS A 244 16.04 -18.09 5.65
CA LYS A 244 17.51 -18.16 5.47
C LYS A 244 18.16 -16.77 5.44
N ALA A 245 17.44 -15.76 4.98
CA ALA A 245 17.87 -14.38 4.98
C ALA A 245 17.75 -13.68 6.36
N GLY A 246 17.29 -14.40 7.41
CA GLY A 246 17.23 -13.91 8.78
C GLY A 246 15.90 -13.29 9.22
N PHE A 247 14.86 -13.39 8.42
CA PHE A 247 13.51 -12.95 8.81
C PHE A 247 12.72 -14.09 9.46
N PRO A 248 11.74 -13.80 10.34
CA PRO A 248 10.90 -14.82 10.96
C PRO A 248 10.09 -15.62 9.92
N ASP A 249 9.49 -14.93 8.96
CA ASP A 249 8.74 -15.47 7.83
C ASP A 249 8.51 -14.40 6.75
N LEU A 250 7.80 -14.75 5.69
CA LEU A 250 7.23 -13.86 4.69
C LEU A 250 5.79 -13.50 5.10
N HIS A 251 5.41 -12.22 5.06
CA HIS A 251 4.01 -11.82 5.07
C HIS A 251 3.50 -11.76 3.63
N LEU A 252 2.89 -12.86 3.19
CA LEU A 252 2.30 -12.95 1.85
C LEU A 252 0.95 -12.24 1.82
N GLN A 253 0.81 -11.24 0.96
CA GLN A 253 -0.45 -10.54 0.70
C GLN A 253 -0.92 -10.82 -0.72
N LEU A 254 -2.21 -11.11 -0.91
CA LEU A 254 -2.81 -11.19 -2.25
C LEU A 254 -3.73 -10.01 -2.53
N ILE A 255 -3.78 -9.61 -3.79
CA ILE A 255 -4.79 -8.69 -4.28
C ILE A 255 -6.04 -9.49 -4.65
N GLY A 256 -7.17 -9.16 -4.03
CA GLY A 256 -8.45 -9.75 -4.38
C GLY A 256 -9.01 -9.13 -5.67
N ASP A 257 -9.44 -9.95 -6.62
CA ASP A 257 -10.13 -9.48 -7.82
C ASP A 257 -11.63 -9.77 -7.71
N GLY A 258 -12.48 -8.89 -8.25
CA GLY A 258 -13.94 -9.05 -8.24
C GLY A 258 -14.51 -9.42 -6.86
N SER A 259 -15.22 -10.56 -6.79
CA SER A 259 -15.75 -11.19 -5.57
C SER A 259 -14.86 -12.35 -5.10
N PRO A 260 -14.94 -12.77 -3.82
CA PRO A 260 -14.15 -13.88 -3.30
C PRO A 260 -14.66 -15.23 -3.87
N THR A 261 -14.03 -15.69 -4.95
CA THR A 261 -14.35 -16.98 -5.57
C THR A 261 -13.78 -18.15 -4.78
N ASP A 262 -14.40 -19.33 -4.89
CA ASP A 262 -13.90 -20.55 -4.21
C ASP A 262 -12.47 -20.88 -4.62
N LYS A 263 -12.10 -20.66 -5.89
CA LYS A 263 -10.74 -20.85 -6.41
C LYS A 263 -9.73 -19.91 -5.74
N PHE A 264 -10.10 -18.66 -5.52
CA PHE A 264 -9.26 -17.70 -4.80
C PHE A 264 -9.13 -18.11 -3.32
N ILE A 265 -10.23 -18.51 -2.70
CA ILE A 265 -10.23 -18.93 -1.29
C ILE A 265 -9.40 -20.23 -1.10
N GLU A 266 -9.51 -21.18 -2.01
CA GLU A 266 -8.63 -22.36 -1.99
C GLU A 266 -7.16 -21.96 -2.02
N LEU A 267 -6.79 -21.01 -2.88
CA LEU A 267 -5.42 -20.48 -2.94
C LEU A 267 -5.02 -19.80 -1.64
N VAL A 268 -5.88 -18.96 -1.05
CA VAL A 268 -5.62 -18.30 0.25
C VAL A 268 -5.28 -19.32 1.33
N VAL A 269 -6.05 -20.40 1.43
CA VAL A 269 -5.83 -21.45 2.43
C VAL A 269 -4.56 -22.25 2.14
N LYS A 270 -4.39 -22.75 0.91
CA LYS A 270 -3.28 -23.62 0.56
C LYS A 270 -1.93 -22.92 0.57
N ALA A 271 -1.86 -21.68 0.07
CA ALA A 271 -0.63 -20.90 0.07
C ALA A 271 -0.36 -20.19 1.40
N GLU A 272 -1.20 -20.41 2.42
CA GLU A 272 -1.07 -19.80 3.76
C GLU A 272 -0.94 -18.27 3.68
N VAL A 273 -1.85 -17.63 2.91
CA VAL A 273 -1.84 -16.19 2.68
C VAL A 273 -2.08 -15.46 4.01
N ASN A 274 -1.24 -14.49 4.33
CA ASN A 274 -1.29 -13.76 5.59
C ASN A 274 -2.31 -12.63 5.59
N SER A 275 -2.58 -12.01 4.43
CA SER A 275 -3.60 -10.96 4.29
C SER A 275 -4.08 -10.83 2.85
N VAL A 276 -5.24 -10.20 2.68
CA VAL A 276 -5.78 -9.84 1.37
C VAL A 276 -6.08 -8.34 1.37
N THR A 277 -5.87 -7.68 0.25
CA THR A 277 -6.29 -6.29 0.00
C THR A 277 -6.85 -6.15 -1.40
N LYS A 278 -7.17 -4.95 -1.82
CA LYS A 278 -7.61 -4.63 -3.19
C LYS A 278 -6.65 -3.62 -3.80
N TYR A 279 -6.46 -3.69 -5.12
CA TYR A 279 -5.83 -2.60 -5.87
C TYR A 279 -6.84 -1.47 -6.07
N ASN A 280 -7.99 -1.80 -6.67
CA ASN A 280 -9.16 -0.93 -6.77
C ASN A 280 -10.46 -1.76 -6.63
N TRP A 281 -11.62 -1.10 -6.63
CA TRP A 281 -12.92 -1.77 -6.50
C TRP A 281 -13.57 -2.14 -7.84
N GLY A 282 -12.83 -2.08 -8.93
CA GLY A 282 -13.27 -2.45 -10.26
C GLY A 282 -13.87 -1.28 -11.04
N TRP A 283 -14.22 -1.60 -12.28
CA TRP A 283 -14.63 -0.64 -13.27
C TRP A 283 -15.92 0.07 -12.91
N PRO A 284 -16.00 1.38 -13.16
CA PRO A 284 -17.27 2.08 -13.17
C PRO A 284 -18.06 1.66 -14.41
N TYR A 285 -19.30 1.31 -14.19
CA TYR A 285 -20.28 1.19 -15.25
C TYR A 285 -21.23 2.38 -15.11
N GLU A 286 -20.92 3.53 -15.71
CA GLU A 286 -21.74 4.74 -15.69
C GLU A 286 -22.30 5.10 -14.29
N GLU A 287 -21.46 5.09 -13.25
CA GLU A 287 -21.95 5.30 -11.90
C GLU A 287 -21.45 6.61 -11.29
N ASP A 288 -22.35 7.26 -10.56
CA ASP A 288 -21.98 8.26 -9.57
C ASP A 288 -20.99 7.66 -8.57
N TYR A 289 -19.91 8.39 -8.27
CA TYR A 289 -18.83 7.90 -7.43
C TYR A 289 -19.30 7.43 -6.04
N LEU A 290 -20.27 8.11 -5.40
CA LEU A 290 -20.78 7.71 -4.09
C LEU A 290 -21.66 6.46 -4.17
N ALA A 291 -22.45 6.32 -5.25
CA ALA A 291 -23.23 5.10 -5.51
C ALA A 291 -22.32 3.90 -5.74
N TRP A 292 -21.27 4.07 -6.55
CA TRP A 292 -20.21 3.08 -6.75
C TRP A 292 -19.49 2.75 -5.44
N GLY A 293 -19.13 3.75 -4.63
CA GLY A 293 -18.51 3.58 -3.33
C GLY A 293 -19.37 2.75 -2.36
N THR A 294 -20.69 2.92 -2.41
CA THR A 294 -21.63 2.08 -1.63
C THR A 294 -21.52 0.61 -2.03
N LYS A 295 -21.49 0.30 -3.34
CA LYS A 295 -21.31 -1.06 -3.85
C LYS A 295 -19.91 -1.61 -3.51
N ALA A 296 -18.89 -0.76 -3.54
CA ALA A 296 -17.54 -1.14 -3.13
C ALA A 296 -17.50 -1.58 -1.67
N MET A 297 -18.20 -0.86 -0.77
CA MET A 297 -18.30 -1.24 0.64
C MET A 297 -19.07 -2.55 0.84
N GLN A 298 -20.13 -2.79 0.10
CA GLN A 298 -20.85 -4.08 0.14
C GLN A 298 -19.93 -5.24 -0.30
N ARG A 299 -19.13 -5.05 -1.34
CA ARG A 299 -18.12 -6.03 -1.78
C ARG A 299 -17.03 -6.22 -0.73
N ARG A 300 -16.56 -5.14 -0.09
CA ARG A 300 -15.63 -5.23 1.04
C ARG A 300 -16.19 -6.12 2.14
N ASP A 301 -17.44 -5.95 2.50
CA ASP A 301 -18.09 -6.73 3.57
C ASP A 301 -18.21 -8.22 3.18
N GLN A 302 -18.46 -8.54 1.90
CA GLN A 302 -18.41 -9.91 1.38
C GLN A 302 -17.02 -10.52 1.50
N TRP A 303 -15.97 -9.80 1.09
CA TRP A 303 -14.57 -10.22 1.26
C TRP A 303 -14.25 -10.47 2.73
N THR A 304 -14.62 -9.53 3.59
CA THR A 304 -14.37 -9.60 5.03
C THR A 304 -15.03 -10.82 5.65
N ALA A 305 -16.32 -11.03 5.39
CA ALA A 305 -17.06 -12.19 5.94
C ALA A 305 -16.42 -13.53 5.54
N LYS A 306 -15.95 -13.64 4.31
CA LYS A 306 -15.30 -14.87 3.82
C LYS A 306 -13.93 -15.09 4.45
N LEU A 307 -13.11 -14.04 4.56
CA LEU A 307 -11.75 -14.12 5.08
C LEU A 307 -11.70 -14.21 6.61
N ASP A 308 -12.61 -13.56 7.32
CA ASP A 308 -12.71 -13.63 8.78
C ASP A 308 -12.95 -15.07 9.26
N SER A 309 -13.75 -15.84 8.51
CA SER A 309 -13.96 -17.26 8.82
C SER A 309 -12.69 -18.12 8.71
N LEU A 310 -11.65 -17.60 8.05
CA LEU A 310 -10.35 -18.25 7.86
C LEU A 310 -9.26 -17.65 8.76
N GLY A 311 -9.59 -16.62 9.54
CA GLY A 311 -8.60 -15.88 10.34
C GLY A 311 -7.64 -15.03 9.51
N VAL A 312 -7.96 -14.74 8.24
CA VAL A 312 -7.13 -13.95 7.33
C VAL A 312 -7.64 -12.50 7.30
N PRO A 313 -6.84 -11.50 7.69
CA PRO A 313 -7.27 -10.11 7.66
C PRO A 313 -7.47 -9.61 6.22
N PHE A 314 -8.54 -8.83 6.04
CA PHE A 314 -8.74 -8.02 4.86
C PHE A 314 -8.34 -6.56 5.16
N PHE A 315 -7.37 -6.01 4.42
CA PHE A 315 -6.99 -4.61 4.50
C PHE A 315 -7.75 -3.81 3.43
N PRO A 316 -8.57 -2.83 3.82
CA PRO A 316 -9.45 -2.16 2.88
C PRO A 316 -8.68 -1.19 1.99
N ASN A 317 -9.22 -1.00 0.77
CA ASN A 317 -8.73 -0.02 -0.19
C ASN A 317 -9.69 1.17 -0.28
N ALA A 318 -9.14 2.38 -0.40
CA ALA A 318 -9.85 3.59 -0.80
C ALA A 318 -9.41 3.97 -2.22
N SER A 319 -10.30 3.81 -3.20
CA SER A 319 -10.04 4.19 -4.60
C SER A 319 -10.50 5.62 -4.85
N ILE A 320 -9.70 6.41 -5.59
CA ILE A 320 -9.93 7.85 -5.78
C ILE A 320 -10.97 8.13 -6.84
N GLY A 321 -10.88 7.46 -7.97
CA GLY A 321 -11.76 7.65 -9.12
C GLY A 321 -11.38 6.68 -10.23
N TRP A 322 -11.98 6.86 -11.39
CA TRP A 322 -11.64 6.09 -12.57
C TRP A 322 -11.93 6.86 -13.85
N ASP A 323 -10.95 6.94 -14.75
CA ASP A 323 -11.09 7.51 -16.09
C ASP A 323 -9.93 7.01 -16.96
N ASP A 324 -10.12 5.87 -17.62
CA ASP A 324 -9.10 5.28 -18.50
C ASP A 324 -9.25 5.69 -19.98
N THR A 325 -9.96 6.78 -20.25
CA THR A 325 -10.20 7.28 -21.62
C THR A 325 -8.92 7.56 -22.43
N PRO A 326 -7.76 7.91 -21.85
CA PRO A 326 -6.52 8.01 -22.62
C PRO A 326 -6.07 6.69 -23.25
N ARG A 327 -6.36 5.55 -22.60
CA ARG A 327 -6.09 4.21 -23.14
C ARG A 327 -7.16 3.71 -24.10
N LEU A 328 -8.36 4.31 -24.09
CA LEU A 328 -9.53 3.83 -24.84
C LEU A 328 -10.11 4.92 -25.76
N PRO A 329 -9.36 5.39 -26.77
CA PRO A 329 -9.74 6.56 -27.59
C PRO A 329 -11.05 6.39 -28.36
N ASN A 330 -11.51 5.16 -28.59
CA ASN A 330 -12.68 4.86 -29.42
C ASN A 330 -13.96 4.55 -28.62
N LYS A 331 -13.90 4.48 -27.28
CA LYS A 331 -15.09 4.28 -26.44
C LYS A 331 -15.80 5.59 -26.17
N THR A 332 -17.13 5.56 -26.22
CA THR A 332 -17.96 6.65 -25.70
C THR A 332 -17.77 6.71 -24.19
N ALA A 333 -17.32 7.80 -23.71
CA ALA A 333 -16.65 7.96 -22.43
C ALA A 333 -17.49 7.68 -21.19
N LYS A 334 -18.81 7.71 -21.30
CA LYS A 334 -19.67 7.53 -20.11
C LYS A 334 -19.54 6.14 -19.46
N GLU A 335 -19.12 5.14 -20.24
CA GLU A 335 -19.03 3.74 -19.79
C GLU A 335 -17.76 3.42 -18.99
N VAL A 336 -16.82 4.38 -18.88
CA VAL A 336 -15.48 4.15 -18.33
C VAL A 336 -15.00 5.27 -17.42
N VAL A 337 -15.91 6.10 -16.92
CA VAL A 337 -15.60 7.26 -16.08
C VAL A 337 -16.57 7.33 -14.91
N HIS A 338 -16.04 7.56 -13.71
CA HIS A 338 -16.86 7.95 -12.57
C HIS A 338 -17.37 9.39 -12.72
N TYR A 339 -18.63 9.62 -12.34
CA TYR A 339 -19.17 10.97 -12.19
C TYR A 339 -19.03 11.43 -10.75
N ASN A 340 -18.92 12.73 -10.56
CA ASN A 340 -18.84 13.34 -9.23
C ASN A 340 -17.67 12.82 -8.38
N ASP A 341 -16.63 12.30 -9.03
CA ASP A 341 -15.35 12.05 -8.41
C ASP A 341 -14.71 13.39 -8.03
N SER A 342 -14.62 13.65 -6.75
CA SER A 342 -14.10 14.89 -6.20
C SER A 342 -13.32 14.62 -4.93
N PRO A 343 -12.47 15.55 -4.49
CA PRO A 343 -11.80 15.42 -3.20
C PRO A 343 -12.77 15.20 -2.03
N GLU A 344 -13.97 15.77 -2.07
CA GLU A 344 -14.95 15.63 -1.00
C GLU A 344 -15.64 14.26 -1.02
N SER A 345 -16.04 13.77 -2.20
CA SER A 345 -16.59 12.43 -2.33
C SER A 345 -15.57 11.33 -2.00
N PHE A 346 -14.29 11.55 -2.35
CA PHE A 346 -13.21 10.67 -1.92
C PHE A 346 -13.00 10.70 -0.40
N ALA A 347 -13.06 11.89 0.24
CA ALA A 347 -12.97 11.99 1.68
C ALA A 347 -14.08 11.20 2.39
N ALA A 348 -15.31 11.26 1.87
CA ALA A 348 -16.44 10.47 2.39
C ALA A 348 -16.18 8.95 2.28
N PHE A 349 -15.64 8.50 1.16
CA PHE A 349 -15.29 7.08 0.96
C PHE A 349 -14.14 6.64 1.87
N LEU A 350 -13.09 7.45 1.98
CA LEU A 350 -11.95 7.21 2.86
C LEU A 350 -12.35 7.18 4.34
N GLN A 351 -13.27 8.08 4.76
CA GLN A 351 -13.81 8.08 6.13
C GLN A 351 -14.48 6.73 6.46
N LYS A 352 -15.31 6.21 5.58
CA LYS A 352 -15.95 4.89 5.77
C LYS A 352 -14.94 3.73 5.72
N THR A 353 -13.86 3.91 4.99
CA THR A 353 -12.74 2.95 4.97
C THR A 353 -11.99 2.97 6.31
N LYS A 354 -11.76 4.15 6.87
CA LYS A 354 -11.16 4.33 8.19
C LYS A 354 -12.04 3.75 9.30
N GLU A 355 -13.34 4.03 9.30
CA GLU A 355 -14.30 3.47 10.26
C GLU A 355 -14.31 1.94 10.27
N TYR A 356 -14.17 1.31 9.09
CA TYR A 356 -14.03 -0.14 8.98
C TYR A 356 -12.78 -0.66 9.72
N VAL A 357 -11.64 0.04 9.60
CA VAL A 357 -10.41 -0.33 10.29
C VAL A 357 -10.53 -0.10 11.80
N ASP A 358 -11.15 1.00 12.23
CA ASP A 358 -11.36 1.34 13.65
C ASP A 358 -12.20 0.30 14.39
N GLN A 359 -13.12 -0.37 13.69
CA GLN A 359 -13.93 -1.45 14.24
C GLN A 359 -13.16 -2.77 14.46
N ARG A 360 -11.86 -2.83 14.07
CA ARG A 360 -11.00 -4.02 14.13
C ARG A 360 -9.66 -3.73 14.82
N PRO A 361 -9.69 -3.38 16.12
CA PRO A 361 -8.49 -2.93 16.85
C PRO A 361 -7.45 -4.06 17.09
N ASP A 362 -7.84 -5.30 16.82
CA ASP A 362 -7.02 -6.51 16.94
C ASP A 362 -6.14 -6.77 15.71
N ARG A 363 -6.23 -5.92 14.67
CA ARG A 363 -5.51 -6.06 13.41
C ARG A 363 -4.62 -4.85 13.13
N PRO A 364 -3.55 -5.00 12.33
CA PRO A 364 -2.80 -3.86 11.81
C PRO A 364 -3.73 -2.86 11.12
N LYS A 365 -3.56 -1.58 11.40
CA LYS A 365 -4.39 -0.51 10.84
C LYS A 365 -3.86 -0.07 9.46
N LEU A 366 -3.87 -0.99 8.51
CA LEU A 366 -3.44 -0.73 7.13
C LEU A 366 -4.63 -0.34 6.25
N ILE A 367 -4.52 0.81 5.58
CA ILE A 367 -5.42 1.27 4.53
C ILE A 367 -4.60 1.42 3.26
N THR A 368 -5.02 0.81 2.15
CA THR A 368 -4.40 1.05 0.84
C THR A 368 -5.18 2.09 0.05
N ILE A 369 -4.49 2.88 -0.77
CA ILE A 369 -5.11 3.91 -1.63
C ILE A 369 -4.68 3.68 -3.08
N ASN A 370 -5.62 3.56 -3.97
CA ASN A 370 -5.39 3.57 -5.41
C ASN A 370 -5.73 4.95 -5.96
N SER A 371 -4.72 5.69 -6.36
CA SER A 371 -3.29 5.47 -6.22
C SER A 371 -2.57 6.79 -5.95
N TRP A 372 -1.25 6.78 -5.86
CA TRP A 372 -0.45 8.01 -5.79
C TRP A 372 -0.43 8.74 -7.13
N ASN A 373 -0.22 8.00 -8.25
CA ASN A 373 0.12 8.59 -9.54
C ASN A 373 -0.41 7.85 -10.79
N GLU A 374 -1.49 7.08 -10.70
CA GLU A 374 -2.04 6.39 -11.88
C GLU A 374 -2.91 7.33 -12.74
N TRP A 375 -2.23 8.28 -13.38
CA TRP A 375 -2.83 9.37 -14.14
C TRP A 375 -3.69 8.89 -15.30
N VAL A 376 -3.25 7.83 -15.99
CA VAL A 376 -3.93 7.31 -17.17
C VAL A 376 -5.28 6.69 -16.86
N GLU A 377 -5.47 6.24 -15.62
CA GLU A 377 -6.72 5.70 -15.09
C GLU A 377 -7.52 6.73 -14.28
N GLY A 378 -7.04 7.99 -14.20
CA GLY A 378 -7.70 9.04 -13.44
C GLY A 378 -7.69 8.81 -11.93
N SER A 379 -6.86 7.88 -11.45
CA SER A 379 -6.76 7.50 -10.04
C SER A 379 -5.43 7.98 -9.45
N TYR A 380 -5.40 9.20 -8.91
CA TYR A 380 -4.16 9.79 -8.42
C TYR A 380 -4.39 10.77 -7.28
N LEU A 381 -3.45 10.77 -6.31
CA LEU A 381 -3.38 11.75 -5.20
C LEU A 381 -2.53 12.97 -5.55
N LEU A 382 -1.61 12.83 -6.51
CA LEU A 382 -0.73 13.92 -6.93
C LEU A 382 -1.53 15.16 -7.33
N PRO A 383 -1.06 16.36 -6.97
CA PRO A 383 -1.77 17.60 -7.28
C PRO A 383 -1.92 17.83 -8.79
N ASP A 384 -3.10 18.22 -9.22
CA ASP A 384 -3.44 18.55 -10.59
C ASP A 384 -3.92 19.99 -10.76
N MET A 385 -4.11 20.42 -12.01
CA MET A 385 -4.58 21.77 -12.32
C MET A 385 -6.06 21.99 -12.00
N LYS A 386 -6.86 20.93 -11.83
CA LYS A 386 -8.29 21.03 -11.53
C LYS A 386 -8.57 21.10 -10.03
N HIS A 387 -7.94 20.23 -9.25
CA HIS A 387 -8.22 20.06 -7.83
C HIS A 387 -7.11 20.56 -6.90
N GLY A 388 -5.95 20.95 -7.46
CA GLY A 388 -4.78 21.33 -6.68
C GLY A 388 -4.40 20.20 -5.70
N TYR A 389 -4.24 20.53 -4.45
CA TYR A 389 -3.96 19.55 -3.35
C TYR A 389 -5.23 18.92 -2.77
N GLY A 390 -6.37 18.99 -3.43
CA GLY A 390 -7.67 18.61 -2.87
C GLY A 390 -7.71 17.18 -2.34
N TYR A 391 -7.24 16.19 -3.12
CA TYR A 391 -7.22 14.78 -2.71
C TYR A 391 -6.25 14.53 -1.54
N LEU A 392 -5.08 15.13 -1.55
CA LEU A 392 -4.12 15.06 -0.44
C LEU A 392 -4.70 15.67 0.85
N ASN A 393 -5.33 16.84 0.73
CA ASN A 393 -6.01 17.49 1.86
C ASN A 393 -7.18 16.63 2.39
N ALA A 394 -7.87 15.90 1.52
CA ALA A 394 -8.91 14.95 1.93
C ALA A 394 -8.32 13.82 2.81
N VAL A 395 -7.19 13.22 2.39
CA VAL A 395 -6.48 12.24 3.21
C VAL A 395 -6.12 12.82 4.57
N LYS A 396 -5.47 13.98 4.58
CA LYS A 396 -5.05 14.65 5.82
C LYS A 396 -6.21 14.90 6.78
N ARG A 397 -7.30 15.48 6.32
CA ARG A 397 -8.49 15.77 7.16
C ARG A 397 -9.09 14.49 7.75
N VAL A 398 -9.24 13.45 6.93
CA VAL A 398 -9.82 12.17 7.38
C VAL A 398 -8.90 11.50 8.40
N MET A 399 -7.61 11.42 8.12
CA MET A 399 -6.67 10.70 9.00
C MET A 399 -6.44 11.45 10.32
N ASN A 400 -6.53 12.77 10.34
CA ASN A 400 -6.48 13.58 11.56
C ASN A 400 -7.80 13.58 12.36
N GLY A 401 -8.88 12.98 11.84
CA GLY A 401 -10.20 13.07 12.47
C GLY A 401 -10.87 14.45 12.37
N GLU A 402 -10.45 15.25 11.40
CA GLU A 402 -10.95 16.62 11.13
C GLU A 402 -12.08 16.62 10.06
N TYR A 403 -12.41 15.46 9.52
CA TYR A 403 -13.46 15.32 8.51
C TYR A 403 -14.81 15.07 9.17
N ASP A 404 -15.72 16.04 9.05
CA ASP A 404 -17.12 15.94 9.49
C ASP A 404 -18.00 15.61 8.27
N TYR A 405 -18.34 14.34 8.12
CA TYR A 405 -19.25 13.91 7.06
C TYR A 405 -20.65 14.46 7.31
N LYS A 406 -21.09 15.35 6.44
CA LYS A 406 -22.51 15.76 6.38
C LYS A 406 -23.15 15.00 5.23
N PRO A 407 -24.07 14.06 5.50
CA PRO A 407 -24.75 13.27 4.46
C PRO A 407 -25.60 14.11 3.53
#